data_171886386ad21f55ced4a93576eb52a7
#
_entry.id   171886386ad21f55ced4a93576eb52a7
#
_cell.length_a   1.000
_cell.length_b   1.000
_cell.length_c   1.000
_cell.angle_alpha   90.00
_cell.angle_beta   90.00
_cell.angle_gamma   90.00
#
_symmetry.space_group_name_H-M   'P 1'
#
loop_
_entity.id
_entity.type
_entity.pdbx_description
1 polymer ?
#
loop_
_entity_poly.entity_id
_entity_poly.type
_entity_poly.pdbx_seq_one_letter_code
_entity_poly.pdbx_strand_id
1 'polypeptide(L)'
;WMVASSCLSYGGSLSVIRADDTGLKNGFVGSASSVKLKSTEHYQELGYQENALTTVTVAAKNPGTWSNGIKVAIIDNAADQVLKIGTVGVASTIVVGMGITQAVSSGTVISGAGSTSLLDGHFKGIVTEVGAGTIDVKFLSHVSAGNTETAQDFNSIYKFGSATDISVSGSGTTSVTSVVDWFDQQTY
;
A
#
# COMPACT_ATOMS: atom_id res chain seq x y z
N TRP A 1 -36.13 -12.35 16.22
CA TRP A 1 -35.40 -11.85 17.37
C TRP A 1 -36.23 -11.87 18.66
N MET A 2 -37.47 -11.39 18.65
CA MET A 2 -38.34 -11.37 19.86
C MET A 2 -38.54 -12.77 20.45
N VAL A 3 -38.80 -13.79 19.64
CA VAL A 3 -38.97 -15.18 20.10
C VAL A 3 -37.69 -15.73 20.73
N ALA A 4 -36.53 -15.46 20.08
CA ALA A 4 -35.23 -15.87 20.59
C ALA A 4 -34.88 -15.21 21.93
N SER A 5 -35.16 -13.94 22.06
CA SER A 5 -34.98 -13.16 23.32
C SER A 5 -35.85 -13.71 24.46
N SER A 6 -37.13 -14.02 24.16
CA SER A 6 -38.04 -14.62 25.10
C SER A 6 -37.58 -16.02 25.57
N CYS A 7 -37.09 -16.85 24.64
CA CYS A 7 -36.58 -18.17 24.98
C CYS A 7 -35.33 -18.09 25.89
N LEU A 8 -34.42 -17.18 25.62
CA LEU A 8 -33.20 -16.97 26.42
C LEU A 8 -33.48 -16.39 27.78
N SER A 9 -34.56 -15.59 27.97
CA SER A 9 -34.94 -15.01 29.27
C SER A 9 -35.34 -16.08 30.29
N TYR A 10 -35.74 -17.26 29.85
CA TYR A 10 -36.08 -18.38 30.72
C TYR A 10 -34.90 -19.34 31.00
N GLY A 11 -33.67 -18.96 30.63
CA GLY A 11 -32.48 -19.77 30.90
C GLY A 11 -32.30 -20.98 30.01
N GLY A 12 -33.04 -21.07 28.92
CA GLY A 12 -32.91 -22.15 27.91
C GLY A 12 -31.70 -21.95 27.01
N SER A 13 -31.20 -23.05 26.41
CA SER A 13 -30.23 -23.00 25.32
C SER A 13 -30.97 -22.82 23.99
N LEU A 14 -30.46 -21.92 23.13
CA LEU A 14 -31.03 -21.63 21.82
C LEU A 14 -30.03 -22.02 20.73
N SER A 15 -30.41 -22.95 19.84
CA SER A 15 -29.67 -23.22 18.62
C SER A 15 -30.29 -22.42 17.48
N VAL A 16 -29.50 -21.53 16.88
CA VAL A 16 -29.92 -20.74 15.72
C VAL A 16 -29.22 -21.26 14.48
N ILE A 17 -30.01 -21.75 13.53
CA ILE A 17 -29.51 -22.17 12.21
C ILE A 17 -29.90 -21.09 11.21
N ARG A 18 -28.91 -20.54 10.54
CA ARG A 18 -29.15 -19.60 9.44
C ARG A 18 -29.60 -20.38 8.20
N ALA A 19 -30.80 -20.09 7.72
CA ALA A 19 -31.26 -20.64 6.46
C ALA A 19 -30.38 -20.14 5.30
N ASP A 20 -29.96 -21.06 4.45
CA ASP A 20 -29.21 -20.74 3.25
C ASP A 20 -30.17 -20.32 2.13
N ASP A 21 -29.96 -19.13 1.59
CA ASP A 21 -30.65 -18.65 0.41
C ASP A 21 -29.81 -18.98 -0.84
N THR A 22 -30.47 -19.44 -1.89
CA THR A 22 -29.83 -19.72 -3.19
C THR A 22 -29.20 -18.46 -3.82
N GLY A 23 -29.72 -17.30 -3.48
CA GLY A 23 -29.20 -15.99 -3.93
C GLY A 23 -28.01 -15.46 -3.15
N LEU A 24 -27.67 -16.05 -1.99
CA LEU A 24 -26.53 -15.58 -1.18
C LEU A 24 -25.20 -15.87 -1.87
N LYS A 25 -24.39 -14.81 -2.01
CA LYS A 25 -23.04 -14.85 -2.59
C LYS A 25 -22.06 -14.17 -1.65
N ASN A 26 -20.79 -14.60 -1.70
CA ASN A 26 -19.71 -13.92 -1.00
C ASN A 26 -19.17 -12.80 -1.90
N GLY A 27 -18.75 -11.68 -1.31
CA GLY A 27 -17.90 -10.73 -2.03
C GLY A 27 -16.55 -11.39 -2.32
N PHE A 28 -16.00 -11.16 -3.49
CA PHE A 28 -14.73 -11.72 -3.91
C PHE A 28 -14.01 -10.79 -4.88
N VAL A 29 -12.70 -10.99 -4.99
CA VAL A 29 -11.83 -10.35 -5.99
C VAL A 29 -11.32 -11.45 -6.91
N GLY A 30 -11.53 -11.29 -8.21
CA GLY A 30 -11.11 -12.26 -9.21
C GLY A 30 -12.01 -12.26 -10.44
N SER A 31 -11.81 -13.20 -11.35
CA SER A 31 -12.53 -13.36 -12.61
C SER A 31 -13.69 -14.38 -12.55
N ALA A 32 -13.99 -14.93 -11.36
CA ALA A 32 -15.11 -15.84 -11.19
C ALA A 32 -16.46 -15.14 -11.41
N SER A 33 -17.48 -15.87 -11.84
CA SER A 33 -18.83 -15.31 -12.01
C SER A 33 -19.59 -15.18 -10.69
N SER A 34 -19.30 -16.06 -9.73
CA SER A 34 -19.84 -16.03 -8.36
C SER A 34 -19.08 -16.97 -7.44
N VAL A 35 -19.05 -16.63 -6.15
CA VAL A 35 -18.47 -17.46 -5.10
C VAL A 35 -19.53 -17.64 -4.00
N LYS A 36 -19.70 -18.84 -3.50
CA LYS A 36 -20.58 -19.14 -2.39
C LYS A 36 -19.85 -20.03 -1.38
N LEU A 37 -19.43 -19.43 -0.28
CA LEU A 37 -18.78 -20.07 0.85
C LEU A 37 -19.71 -19.99 2.05
N LYS A 38 -20.02 -21.11 2.67
CA LYS A 38 -20.94 -21.20 3.81
C LYS A 38 -20.21 -21.23 5.14
N SER A 39 -19.05 -21.90 5.16
CA SER A 39 -18.22 -22.09 6.36
C SER A 39 -16.77 -22.38 5.96
N THR A 40 -15.89 -22.51 6.95
CA THR A 40 -14.49 -22.92 6.75
C THR A 40 -14.39 -24.33 6.22
N GLU A 41 -15.24 -25.24 6.71
CA GLU A 41 -15.31 -26.62 6.26
C GLU A 41 -15.71 -26.71 4.79
N HIS A 42 -16.72 -25.94 4.38
CA HIS A 42 -17.14 -25.86 2.99
C HIS A 42 -16.04 -25.29 2.06
N TYR A 43 -15.21 -24.37 2.58
CA TYR A 43 -14.02 -23.88 1.87
C TYR A 43 -13.01 -25.00 1.63
N GLN A 44 -12.79 -25.86 2.62
CA GLN A 44 -11.90 -27.03 2.51
C GLN A 44 -12.46 -28.09 1.57
N GLU A 45 -13.76 -28.41 1.70
CA GLU A 45 -14.45 -29.37 0.83
C GLU A 45 -14.40 -29.01 -0.65
N LEU A 46 -14.43 -27.70 -0.96
CA LEU A 46 -14.31 -27.21 -2.33
C LEU A 46 -12.86 -27.17 -2.85
N GLY A 47 -11.89 -27.58 -2.04
CA GLY A 47 -10.48 -27.67 -2.44
C GLY A 47 -9.79 -26.30 -2.65
N TYR A 48 -10.34 -25.21 -2.13
CA TYR A 48 -9.76 -23.87 -2.30
C TYR A 48 -8.38 -23.73 -1.68
N GLN A 49 -8.06 -24.51 -0.67
CA GLN A 49 -6.71 -24.57 -0.08
C GLN A 49 -5.67 -25.17 -1.05
N GLU A 50 -6.09 -25.98 -1.98
CA GLU A 50 -5.23 -26.69 -2.93
C GLU A 50 -5.17 -26.01 -4.30
N ASN A 51 -5.44 -24.70 -4.35
CA ASN A 51 -5.50 -23.91 -5.60
C ASN A 51 -6.55 -24.37 -6.62
N ALA A 52 -7.63 -25.00 -6.17
CA ALA A 52 -8.71 -25.43 -7.06
C ALA A 52 -9.43 -24.24 -7.75
N LEU A 53 -9.28 -23.02 -7.23
CA LEU A 53 -9.79 -21.80 -7.85
C LEU A 53 -8.66 -20.81 -8.16
N THR A 54 -8.20 -20.84 -9.38
CA THR A 54 -7.26 -19.83 -9.92
C THR A 54 -7.94 -18.50 -10.25
N THR A 55 -9.28 -18.45 -10.21
CA THR A 55 -10.10 -17.30 -10.61
C THR A 55 -10.51 -16.38 -9.46
N VAL A 56 -10.20 -16.75 -8.22
CA VAL A 56 -10.51 -15.95 -7.02
C VAL A 56 -9.26 -15.75 -6.19
N THR A 57 -8.86 -14.49 -6.05
CA THR A 57 -7.68 -14.12 -5.24
C THR A 57 -8.03 -13.96 -3.77
N VAL A 58 -9.18 -13.34 -3.49
CA VAL A 58 -9.70 -13.10 -2.15
C VAL A 58 -11.19 -13.30 -2.14
N ALA A 59 -11.72 -13.97 -1.11
CA ALA A 59 -13.16 -14.10 -0.90
C ALA A 59 -13.54 -13.81 0.56
N ALA A 60 -14.68 -13.18 0.75
CA ALA A 60 -15.25 -12.99 2.08
C ALA A 60 -15.65 -14.35 2.67
N LYS A 61 -15.34 -14.57 3.94
CA LYS A 61 -15.63 -15.84 4.63
C LYS A 61 -17.13 -16.15 4.69
N ASN A 62 -17.97 -15.14 4.88
CA ASN A 62 -19.40 -15.30 5.02
C ASN A 62 -20.13 -14.62 3.85
N PRO A 63 -21.22 -15.20 3.34
CA PRO A 63 -22.02 -14.59 2.30
C PRO A 63 -22.79 -13.37 2.82
N GLY A 64 -23.10 -12.46 1.91
CA GLY A 64 -23.92 -11.28 2.19
C GLY A 64 -23.38 -10.00 1.55
N THR A 65 -24.23 -9.00 1.45
CA THR A 65 -23.95 -7.70 0.82
C THR A 65 -22.97 -6.83 1.62
N TRP A 66 -22.72 -7.15 2.89
CA TRP A 66 -21.79 -6.44 3.76
C TRP A 66 -20.37 -6.37 3.20
N SER A 67 -19.97 -7.38 2.42
CA SER A 67 -18.64 -7.45 1.83
C SER A 67 -18.47 -6.63 0.56
N ASN A 68 -19.56 -6.11 -0.03
CA ASN A 68 -19.49 -5.33 -1.28
C ASN A 68 -18.75 -3.99 -1.12
N GLY A 69 -18.69 -3.46 0.09
CA GLY A 69 -17.95 -2.23 0.40
C GLY A 69 -16.49 -2.45 0.81
N ILE A 70 -16.05 -3.70 0.93
CA ILE A 70 -14.67 -4.01 1.32
C ILE A 70 -13.77 -3.92 0.09
N LYS A 71 -12.70 -3.18 0.21
CA LYS A 71 -11.61 -3.14 -0.77
C LYS A 71 -10.40 -3.85 -0.19
N VAL A 72 -9.74 -4.66 -1.00
CA VAL A 72 -8.51 -5.37 -0.60
C VAL A 72 -7.40 -4.94 -1.53
N ALA A 73 -6.31 -4.45 -0.95
CA ALA A 73 -5.09 -4.12 -1.65
C ALA A 73 -3.95 -4.96 -1.07
N ILE A 74 -3.19 -5.61 -1.93
CA ILE A 74 -1.95 -6.30 -1.57
C ILE A 74 -0.82 -5.44 -2.09
N ILE A 75 -0.07 -4.83 -1.17
CA ILE A 75 1.03 -3.94 -1.50
C ILE A 75 2.33 -4.67 -1.17
N ASP A 76 2.95 -5.24 -2.18
CA ASP A 76 4.20 -5.99 -2.05
C ASP A 76 5.42 -5.05 -2.07
N ASN A 77 5.35 -4.00 -2.86
CA ASN A 77 6.46 -3.07 -3.07
C ASN A 77 5.99 -1.62 -2.90
N ALA A 78 5.62 -1.25 -1.66
CA ALA A 78 5.17 0.11 -1.36
C ALA A 78 6.32 1.11 -1.51
N ALA A 79 6.12 2.11 -2.37
CA ALA A 79 6.91 3.32 -2.39
C ALA A 79 6.33 4.38 -1.44
N ASP A 80 7.10 5.42 -1.16
CA ASP A 80 6.62 6.57 -0.41
C ASP A 80 6.15 7.68 -1.36
N GLN A 81 6.87 7.85 -2.47
CA GLN A 81 6.62 8.93 -3.43
C GLN A 81 6.82 8.47 -4.86
N VAL A 82 6.12 9.14 -5.79
CA VAL A 82 6.37 9.09 -7.23
C VAL A 82 7.04 10.39 -7.65
N LEU A 83 8.23 10.27 -8.22
CA LEU A 83 8.99 11.40 -8.75
C LEU A 83 8.85 11.42 -10.28
N LYS A 84 8.38 12.53 -10.83
CA LYS A 84 8.41 12.77 -12.27
C LYS A 84 9.77 13.37 -12.66
N ILE A 85 10.51 12.66 -13.50
CA ILE A 85 11.87 13.05 -13.89
C ILE A 85 11.87 13.80 -15.22
N GLY A 86 12.67 14.85 -15.28
CA GLY A 86 12.65 15.79 -16.40
C GLY A 86 13.50 15.38 -17.61
N THR A 87 14.47 14.48 -17.45
CA THR A 87 15.43 14.14 -18.54
C THR A 87 15.23 12.72 -19.00
N VAL A 88 14.65 12.55 -20.18
CA VAL A 88 14.28 11.25 -20.77
C VAL A 88 15.51 10.33 -20.95
N GLY A 89 16.68 10.85 -21.25
CA GLY A 89 17.90 10.06 -21.44
C GLY A 89 18.40 9.36 -20.18
N VAL A 90 18.24 10.00 -19.02
CA VAL A 90 18.60 9.42 -17.71
C VAL A 90 17.55 8.41 -17.25
N ALA A 91 16.27 8.65 -17.56
CA ALA A 91 15.18 7.73 -17.23
C ALA A 91 15.39 6.32 -17.80
N SER A 92 15.98 6.21 -19.00
CA SER A 92 16.22 4.91 -19.64
C SER A 92 17.34 4.08 -19.01
N THR A 93 18.16 4.67 -18.16
CA THR A 93 19.28 4.01 -17.48
C THR A 93 18.98 3.70 -16.01
N ILE A 94 17.87 4.22 -15.47
CA ILE A 94 17.44 3.94 -14.10
C ILE A 94 16.78 2.57 -14.04
N VAL A 95 17.18 1.77 -13.07
CA VAL A 95 16.59 0.46 -12.79
C VAL A 95 16.20 0.34 -11.32
N VAL A 96 15.27 -0.56 -11.06
CA VAL A 96 14.83 -0.88 -9.69
C VAL A 96 16.02 -1.32 -8.84
N GLY A 97 16.07 -0.86 -7.59
CA GLY A 97 17.16 -1.11 -6.66
C GLY A 97 18.29 -0.08 -6.69
N MET A 98 18.30 0.85 -7.64
CA MET A 98 19.27 1.96 -7.62
C MET A 98 19.01 2.90 -6.45
N GLY A 99 20.10 3.31 -5.77
CA GLY A 99 20.05 4.36 -4.76
C GLY A 99 19.87 5.73 -5.39
N ILE A 100 19.09 6.57 -4.73
CA ILE A 100 18.95 7.98 -5.08
C ILE A 100 19.34 8.87 -3.91
N THR A 101 19.88 10.04 -4.23
CA THR A 101 20.14 11.09 -3.25
C THR A 101 19.62 12.43 -3.77
N GLN A 102 19.13 13.26 -2.87
CA GLN A 102 18.71 14.64 -3.16
C GLN A 102 19.32 15.58 -2.13
N ALA A 103 19.95 16.66 -2.58
CA ALA A 103 20.49 17.67 -1.69
C ALA A 103 19.34 18.40 -0.97
N VAL A 104 19.51 18.63 0.32
CA VAL A 104 18.61 19.42 1.14
C VAL A 104 19.19 20.82 1.27
N SER A 105 18.42 21.83 0.92
CA SER A 105 18.84 23.22 1.11
C SER A 105 19.02 23.52 2.60
N SER A 106 20.10 24.20 2.96
CA SER A 106 20.31 24.63 4.35
C SER A 106 19.12 25.43 4.86
N GLY A 107 18.58 25.01 6.00
CA GLY A 107 17.40 25.63 6.58
C GLY A 107 16.06 25.11 6.05
N THR A 108 16.04 24.03 5.29
CA THR A 108 14.77 23.36 4.94
C THR A 108 14.03 22.96 6.21
N VAL A 109 12.77 23.38 6.31
CA VAL A 109 11.91 23.07 7.46
C VAL A 109 11.07 21.85 7.12
N ILE A 110 11.15 20.81 7.98
CA ILE A 110 10.19 19.70 7.93
C ILE A 110 9.03 20.06 8.85
N SER A 111 7.82 20.05 8.32
CA SER A 111 6.61 20.09 9.12
C SER A 111 6.09 18.68 9.28
N GLY A 112 6.28 18.08 10.43
CA GLY A 112 5.69 16.81 10.83
C GLY A 112 5.29 16.87 12.29
N ALA A 113 4.26 16.18 12.69
CA ALA A 113 3.70 15.96 14.03
C ALA A 113 4.36 16.75 15.19
N GLY A 114 4.34 18.08 15.13
CA GLY A 114 4.73 18.96 16.24
C GLY A 114 6.20 19.38 16.30
N SER A 115 7.05 19.03 15.36
CA SER A 115 8.44 19.46 15.31
C SER A 115 8.76 20.16 14.00
N THR A 116 9.32 21.37 14.08
CA THR A 116 9.99 22.06 12.96
C THR A 116 11.47 21.94 13.19
N SER A 117 12.14 21.07 12.43
CA SER A 117 13.61 20.97 12.45
C SER A 117 14.17 21.57 11.18
N LEU A 118 15.22 22.33 11.31
CA LEU A 118 15.99 22.82 10.17
C LEU A 118 16.92 21.68 9.70
N LEU A 119 16.85 21.37 8.40
CA LEU A 119 17.66 20.34 7.79
C LEU A 119 18.71 20.91 6.87
N ASP A 120 19.76 20.17 6.70
CA ASP A 120 20.83 20.31 5.73
C ASP A 120 21.28 18.94 5.22
N GLY A 121 22.26 18.90 4.35
CA GLY A 121 22.84 17.64 3.87
C GLY A 121 22.07 17.04 2.70
N HIS A 122 21.70 15.79 2.78
CA HIS A 122 21.01 15.11 1.70
C HIS A 122 20.06 14.01 2.16
N PHE A 123 19.04 13.74 1.37
CA PHE A 123 18.16 12.59 1.51
C PHE A 123 18.67 11.39 0.73
N LYS A 124 18.43 10.20 1.25
CA LYS A 124 18.70 8.93 0.59
C LYS A 124 17.40 8.15 0.38
N GLY A 125 17.30 7.49 -0.75
CA GLY A 125 16.20 6.61 -1.08
C GLY A 125 16.61 5.51 -2.04
N ILE A 126 15.67 4.66 -2.38
CA ILE A 126 15.84 3.57 -3.32
C ILE A 126 14.71 3.59 -4.33
N VAL A 127 15.04 3.28 -5.60
CA VAL A 127 14.04 3.13 -6.67
C VAL A 127 13.34 1.78 -6.50
N THR A 128 12.02 1.80 -6.41
CA THR A 128 11.19 0.59 -6.27
C THR A 128 10.50 0.22 -7.56
N GLU A 129 10.17 1.20 -8.41
CA GLU A 129 9.58 0.98 -9.73
C GLU A 129 10.04 2.06 -10.72
N VAL A 130 10.06 1.74 -12.00
CA VAL A 130 10.42 2.67 -13.07
C VAL A 130 9.31 2.69 -14.11
N GLY A 131 8.69 3.87 -14.28
CA GLY A 131 7.66 4.13 -15.27
C GLY A 131 8.17 4.96 -16.45
N ALA A 132 7.25 5.33 -17.34
CA ALA A 132 7.55 6.17 -18.49
C ALA A 132 7.72 7.66 -18.07
N GLY A 133 8.93 8.01 -17.61
CA GLY A 133 9.25 9.36 -17.13
C GLY A 133 8.92 9.59 -15.64
N THR A 134 8.63 8.53 -14.93
CA THR A 134 8.44 8.53 -13.48
C THR A 134 9.28 7.44 -12.83
N ILE A 135 9.64 7.65 -11.58
CA ILE A 135 10.21 6.63 -10.72
C ILE A 135 9.46 6.62 -9.39
N ASP A 136 9.16 5.42 -8.92
CA ASP A 136 8.63 5.23 -7.58
C ASP A 136 9.79 5.01 -6.64
N VAL A 137 9.76 5.70 -5.50
CA VAL A 137 10.88 5.73 -4.58
C VAL A 137 10.45 5.48 -3.15
N LYS A 138 11.28 4.74 -2.43
CA LYS A 138 11.18 4.59 -1.00
C LYS A 138 12.24 5.43 -0.33
N PHE A 139 11.83 6.24 0.63
CA PHE A 139 12.74 7.03 1.44
C PHE A 139 13.45 6.12 2.47
N LEU A 140 14.75 6.28 2.64
CA LEU A 140 15.53 5.49 3.59
C LEU A 140 16.00 6.32 4.78
N SER A 141 16.69 7.41 4.52
CA SER A 141 17.32 8.20 5.57
C SER A 141 17.63 9.62 5.14
N HIS A 142 17.83 10.47 6.12
CA HIS A 142 18.45 11.79 6.00
C HIS A 142 19.88 11.74 6.52
N VAL A 143 20.82 12.30 5.79
CA VAL A 143 22.20 12.48 6.20
C VAL A 143 22.50 13.97 6.31
N SER A 144 22.76 14.43 7.52
CA SER A 144 23.11 15.84 7.77
C SER A 144 24.46 16.24 7.16
N ALA A 145 24.72 17.54 7.05
CA ALA A 145 26.03 18.03 6.62
C ALA A 145 27.19 17.56 7.53
N GLY A 146 26.89 17.23 8.78
CA GLY A 146 27.82 16.62 9.72
C GLY A 146 27.99 15.10 9.59
N ASN A 147 27.46 14.48 8.50
CA ASN A 147 27.48 13.03 8.26
C ASN A 147 26.74 12.18 9.32
N THR A 148 25.77 12.76 10.01
CA THR A 148 24.90 11.97 10.89
C THR A 148 23.71 11.46 10.08
N GLU A 149 23.52 10.14 10.04
CA GLU A 149 22.42 9.50 9.34
C GLU A 149 21.25 9.25 10.29
N THR A 150 20.05 9.66 9.88
CA THR A 150 18.80 9.46 10.60
C THR A 150 17.83 8.72 9.69
N ALA A 151 17.46 7.51 10.07
CA ALA A 151 16.50 6.70 9.33
C ALA A 151 15.09 7.32 9.40
N GLN A 152 14.28 7.03 8.39
CA GLN A 152 12.86 7.36 8.41
C GLN A 152 12.18 6.62 9.57
N ASP A 153 11.36 7.34 10.33
CA ASP A 153 10.50 6.76 11.37
C ASP A 153 9.10 7.40 11.33
N PHE A 154 8.21 6.94 12.19
CA PHE A 154 6.83 7.48 12.25
C PHE A 154 6.75 8.94 12.74
N ASN A 155 7.79 9.45 13.37
CA ASN A 155 7.83 10.81 13.91
C ASN A 155 8.52 11.80 12.96
N SER A 156 9.33 11.29 12.03
CA SER A 156 10.14 12.08 11.11
C SER A 156 9.78 11.72 9.67
N ILE A 157 8.78 12.39 9.11
CA ILE A 157 8.36 12.17 7.73
C ILE A 157 9.22 13.06 6.83
N TYR A 158 10.23 12.47 6.22
CA TYR A 158 11.05 13.12 5.21
C TYR A 158 10.48 12.84 3.83
N LYS A 159 10.52 13.83 2.95
CA LYS A 159 10.05 13.71 1.57
C LYS A 159 11.04 14.32 0.60
N PHE A 160 11.23 13.66 -0.55
CA PHE A 160 11.92 14.25 -1.68
C PHE A 160 11.11 15.44 -2.20
N GLY A 161 11.80 16.50 -2.62
CA GLY A 161 11.20 17.71 -3.13
C GLY A 161 11.21 17.78 -4.64
N SER A 162 10.29 18.57 -5.22
CA SER A 162 10.32 19.01 -6.62
C SER A 162 11.29 20.18 -6.80
N ALA A 163 11.66 20.46 -8.05
CA ALA A 163 12.58 21.53 -8.45
C ALA A 163 14.03 21.41 -7.91
N THR A 164 14.38 20.26 -7.37
CA THR A 164 15.74 19.91 -6.94
C THR A 164 16.16 18.63 -7.64
N ASP A 165 17.37 18.60 -8.16
CA ASP A 165 17.90 17.44 -8.85
C ASP A 165 18.12 16.28 -7.89
N ILE A 166 17.93 15.08 -8.40
CA ILE A 166 18.34 13.84 -7.74
C ILE A 166 19.56 13.27 -8.45
N SER A 167 20.47 12.70 -7.68
CA SER A 167 21.57 11.88 -8.20
C SER A 167 21.19 10.42 -8.05
N VAL A 168 21.29 9.67 -9.16
CA VAL A 168 20.95 8.25 -9.22
C VAL A 168 22.22 7.45 -9.35
N SER A 169 22.44 6.48 -8.47
CA SER A 169 23.64 5.64 -8.45
C SER A 169 23.82 4.88 -9.77
N GLY A 170 24.93 5.13 -10.44
CA GLY A 170 25.25 4.50 -11.73
C GLY A 170 24.55 5.10 -12.96
N SER A 171 23.66 6.09 -12.78
CA SER A 171 22.92 6.70 -13.89
C SER A 171 23.19 8.21 -14.06
N GLY A 172 23.61 8.91 -13.02
CA GLY A 172 23.90 10.34 -13.06
C GLY A 172 22.81 11.18 -12.39
N THR A 173 22.74 12.48 -12.76
CA THR A 173 21.82 13.44 -12.17
C THR A 173 20.66 13.74 -13.08
N THR A 174 19.46 13.82 -12.55
CA THR A 174 18.25 14.21 -13.28
C THR A 174 17.39 15.15 -12.47
N SER A 175 16.66 16.05 -13.16
CA SER A 175 15.75 16.96 -12.49
C SER A 175 14.45 16.27 -12.09
N VAL A 176 13.89 16.70 -10.96
CA VAL A 176 12.58 16.28 -10.49
C VAL A 176 11.58 17.40 -10.78
N THR A 177 10.65 17.18 -11.69
CA THR A 177 9.68 18.19 -12.11
C THR A 177 8.43 18.22 -11.26
N SER A 178 8.02 17.09 -10.70
CA SER A 178 6.94 17.01 -9.71
C SER A 178 7.13 15.80 -8.81
N VAL A 179 6.51 15.88 -7.64
CA VAL A 179 6.50 14.82 -6.62
C VAL A 179 5.07 14.63 -6.17
N VAL A 180 4.64 13.39 -6.07
CA VAL A 180 3.31 13.01 -5.57
C VAL A 180 3.49 11.88 -4.56
N ASP A 181 2.67 11.85 -3.52
CA ASP A 181 2.64 10.71 -2.61
C ASP A 181 2.19 9.47 -3.37
N TRP A 182 2.94 8.38 -3.21
CA TRP A 182 2.69 7.15 -3.97
C TRP A 182 1.28 6.62 -3.71
N PHE A 183 0.83 6.67 -2.46
CA PHE A 183 -0.48 6.17 -2.06
C PHE A 183 -1.64 6.91 -2.77
N ASP A 184 -1.48 8.20 -3.00
CA ASP A 184 -2.49 9.03 -3.68
C ASP A 184 -2.65 8.68 -5.18
N GLN A 185 -1.68 7.99 -5.76
CA GLN A 185 -1.70 7.55 -7.16
C GLN A 185 -2.39 6.19 -7.35
N GLN A 186 -2.66 5.47 -6.26
CA GLN A 186 -3.24 4.14 -6.36
C GLN A 186 -4.76 4.21 -6.53
N THR A 187 -5.28 3.40 -7.45
CA THR A 187 -6.72 3.21 -7.67
C THR A 187 -7.13 1.87 -7.07
N TYR A 188 -8.01 1.88 -6.08
CA TYR A 188 -8.54 0.69 -5.40
C TYR A 188 -9.98 0.43 -5.79
#